data_68da959110a681534e55112fa34a40c6
#
_entry.id   68da959110a681534e55112fa34a40c6
#
_cell.length_a   1.000
_cell.length_b   1.000
_cell.length_c   1.000
_cell.angle_alpha   90.00
_cell.angle_beta   90.00
_cell.angle_gamma   90.00
#
_symmetry.space_group_name_H-M   'P 1'
#
loop_
_entity.id
_entity.type
_entity.pdbx_description
1 polymer ?
#
loop_
_entity_poly.entity_id
_entity_poly.type
_entity_poly.pdbx_seq_one_letter_code
_entity_poly.pdbx_strand_id
1 'polypeptide(L)'
;MGTKAMTPPVGTTAQRPGGVDEEFNTGCLRFNSTIGALEYYNGSLWIQPGVQEYSTVSSSFSAASGLVYFVNTGGGQVTATLPASPDLGATITFYDIGKTFDSNNLIVSRNGRPIQGDNANLTVNTEGAAFSLCYSGSTYGWRIFSI
;
A
#
# COMPACT_ATOMS: atom_id res chain seq x y z
N MET A 1 -37.64 -12.18 -15.15
CA MET A 1 -36.36 -12.31 -15.89
C MET A 1 -35.26 -12.47 -14.88
N GLY A 2 -34.62 -13.64 -14.81
CA GLY A 2 -33.44 -13.83 -13.94
C GLY A 2 -32.25 -13.05 -14.47
N THR A 3 -31.59 -12.27 -13.64
CA THR A 3 -30.30 -11.65 -13.95
C THR A 3 -29.25 -12.75 -14.21
N LYS A 4 -28.75 -12.82 -15.42
CA LYS A 4 -27.67 -13.75 -15.74
C LYS A 4 -26.41 -13.23 -15.04
N ALA A 5 -25.92 -13.99 -14.05
CA ALA A 5 -24.62 -13.73 -13.45
C ALA A 5 -23.51 -14.00 -14.50
N MET A 6 -22.52 -13.11 -14.57
CA MET A 6 -21.30 -13.35 -15.33
C MET A 6 -20.40 -14.28 -14.52
N THR A 7 -20.01 -15.42 -15.12
CA THR A 7 -19.05 -16.32 -14.50
C THR A 7 -17.64 -15.96 -15.02
N PRO A 8 -16.72 -15.50 -14.17
CA PRO A 8 -15.36 -15.23 -14.61
C PRO A 8 -14.62 -16.54 -14.97
N PRO A 9 -13.57 -16.50 -15.79
CA PRO A 9 -12.71 -17.64 -16.01
C PRO A 9 -12.21 -18.23 -14.70
N VAL A 10 -12.18 -19.57 -14.59
CA VAL A 10 -11.78 -20.28 -13.36
C VAL A 10 -10.48 -21.05 -13.65
N GLY A 11 -9.55 -21.02 -12.69
CA GLY A 11 -8.31 -21.78 -12.78
C GLY A 11 -7.50 -21.71 -11.49
N THR A 12 -6.48 -22.56 -11.39
CA THR A 12 -5.57 -22.59 -10.23
C THR A 12 -4.56 -21.43 -10.28
N THR A 13 -3.81 -21.22 -9.19
CA THR A 13 -2.70 -20.25 -9.18
C THR A 13 -1.67 -20.54 -10.27
N ALA A 14 -1.37 -21.82 -10.55
CA ALA A 14 -0.42 -22.22 -11.59
C ALA A 14 -0.93 -21.93 -13.02
N GLN A 15 -2.23 -21.75 -13.19
CA GLN A 15 -2.87 -21.45 -14.47
C GLN A 15 -3.14 -19.93 -14.65
N ARG A 16 -2.46 -19.08 -13.89
CA ARG A 16 -2.51 -17.63 -14.13
C ARG A 16 -1.90 -17.34 -15.50
N PRO A 17 -2.60 -16.59 -16.37
CA PRO A 17 -2.00 -16.07 -17.59
C PRO A 17 -0.74 -15.27 -17.26
N GLY A 18 0.29 -15.38 -18.08
CA GLY A 18 1.58 -14.72 -17.84
C GLY A 18 2.71 -15.26 -18.71
N GLY A 19 2.39 -16.22 -19.61
CA GLY A 19 3.32 -16.68 -20.63
C GLY A 19 3.50 -15.66 -21.76
N VAL A 20 4.60 -15.77 -22.47
CA VAL A 20 4.95 -14.88 -23.61
C VAL A 20 3.94 -14.93 -24.78
N ASP A 21 3.10 -15.96 -24.82
CA ASP A 21 2.11 -16.19 -25.88
C ASP A 21 0.66 -15.93 -25.42
N GLU A 22 0.43 -15.42 -24.21
CA GLU A 22 -0.92 -15.18 -23.69
C GLU A 22 -1.22 -13.68 -23.65
N GLU A 23 -2.20 -13.25 -24.46
CA GLU A 23 -2.72 -11.88 -24.38
C GLU A 23 -3.60 -11.74 -23.14
N PHE A 24 -3.09 -11.04 -22.13
CA PHE A 24 -3.91 -10.57 -21.03
C PHE A 24 -3.53 -9.12 -20.70
N ASN A 25 -4.53 -8.36 -20.35
CA ASN A 25 -4.38 -6.94 -20.09
C ASN A 25 -4.63 -6.59 -18.62
N THR A 26 -4.09 -5.48 -18.21
CA THR A 26 -4.45 -4.86 -16.90
C THR A 26 -5.96 -4.79 -16.78
N GLY A 27 -6.48 -5.25 -15.64
CA GLY A 27 -7.91 -5.33 -15.37
C GLY A 27 -8.56 -6.67 -15.71
N CYS A 28 -7.83 -7.65 -16.30
CA CYS A 28 -8.34 -9.01 -16.46
C CYS A 28 -8.75 -9.58 -15.11
N LEU A 29 -9.96 -10.16 -15.05
CA LEU A 29 -10.56 -10.73 -13.85
C LEU A 29 -10.73 -12.24 -14.02
N ARG A 30 -10.41 -13.00 -12.93
CA ARG A 30 -10.64 -14.46 -12.88
C ARG A 30 -10.97 -14.93 -11.48
N PHE A 31 -11.53 -16.14 -11.35
CA PHE A 31 -11.64 -16.84 -10.07
C PHE A 31 -10.47 -17.82 -9.93
N ASN A 32 -9.70 -17.67 -8.87
CA ASN A 32 -8.60 -18.59 -8.54
C ASN A 32 -9.09 -19.67 -7.59
N SER A 33 -9.19 -20.90 -8.09
CA SER A 33 -9.69 -22.06 -7.33
C SER A 33 -8.70 -22.54 -6.25
N THR A 34 -7.41 -22.21 -6.35
CA THR A 34 -6.42 -22.57 -5.31
C THR A 34 -6.65 -21.76 -4.05
N ILE A 35 -6.97 -20.47 -4.18
CA ILE A 35 -7.18 -19.56 -3.04
C ILE A 35 -8.67 -19.32 -2.74
N GLY A 36 -9.58 -19.83 -3.59
CA GLY A 36 -11.01 -19.70 -3.41
C GLY A 36 -11.55 -18.27 -3.56
N ALA A 37 -10.89 -17.40 -4.34
CA ALA A 37 -11.23 -16.00 -4.44
C ALA A 37 -11.12 -15.44 -5.86
N LEU A 38 -11.81 -14.32 -6.09
CA LEU A 38 -11.59 -13.49 -7.28
C LEU A 38 -10.21 -12.84 -7.19
N GLU A 39 -9.56 -12.72 -8.33
CA GLU A 39 -8.32 -11.95 -8.49
C GLU A 39 -8.36 -11.18 -9.82
N TYR A 40 -7.66 -10.05 -9.87
CA TYR A 40 -7.48 -9.28 -11.09
C TYR A 40 -6.00 -8.96 -11.32
N TYR A 41 -5.64 -8.76 -12.57
CA TYR A 41 -4.28 -8.35 -12.94
C TYR A 41 -4.16 -6.83 -12.94
N ASN A 42 -3.26 -6.28 -12.13
CA ASN A 42 -3.05 -4.83 -12.00
C ASN A 42 -2.01 -4.25 -12.98
N GLY A 43 -1.50 -5.08 -13.89
CA GLY A 43 -0.42 -4.73 -14.82
C GLY A 43 0.95 -5.29 -14.40
N SER A 44 1.08 -5.78 -13.17
CA SER A 44 2.31 -6.39 -12.62
C SER A 44 2.03 -7.69 -11.88
N LEU A 45 0.95 -7.74 -11.11
CA LEU A 45 0.61 -8.87 -10.25
C LEU A 45 -0.88 -9.20 -10.32
N TRP A 46 -1.20 -10.46 -10.01
CA TRP A 46 -2.56 -10.89 -9.72
C TRP A 46 -2.87 -10.61 -8.25
N ILE A 47 -3.84 -9.75 -7.99
CA ILE A 47 -4.24 -9.31 -6.65
C ILE A 47 -5.71 -9.60 -6.38
N GLN A 48 -6.04 -9.84 -5.11
CA GLN A 48 -7.41 -10.04 -4.66
C GLN A 48 -8.07 -8.69 -4.37
N PRO A 49 -9.26 -8.39 -4.90
CA PRO A 49 -10.00 -7.20 -4.52
C PRO A 49 -10.29 -7.17 -3.01
N GLY A 50 -10.01 -6.03 -2.36
CA GLY A 50 -10.32 -5.83 -0.96
C GLY A 50 -9.38 -6.50 0.05
N VAL A 51 -8.31 -7.15 -0.41
CA VAL A 51 -7.24 -7.63 0.48
C VAL A 51 -6.25 -6.50 0.73
N GLN A 52 -5.92 -6.27 2.02
CA GLN A 52 -4.90 -5.30 2.39
C GLN A 52 -3.53 -5.81 1.94
N GLU A 53 -2.79 -4.97 1.21
CA GLU A 53 -1.42 -5.30 0.80
C GLU A 53 -0.42 -4.83 1.85
N TYR A 54 0.61 -5.65 2.09
CA TYR A 54 1.66 -5.43 3.08
C TYR A 54 3.04 -5.46 2.41
N SER A 55 3.93 -4.59 2.88
CA SER A 55 5.34 -4.57 2.45
C SER A 55 6.26 -4.43 3.65
N THR A 56 7.34 -5.23 3.70
CA THR A 56 8.39 -5.08 4.72
C THR A 56 9.58 -4.33 4.12
N VAL A 57 10.04 -3.29 4.80
CA VAL A 57 11.10 -2.40 4.32
C VAL A 57 12.12 -2.11 5.41
N SER A 58 13.41 -2.01 5.03
CA SER A 58 14.52 -1.67 5.92
C SER A 58 15.46 -0.58 5.36
N SER A 59 15.06 0.03 4.24
CA SER A 59 15.77 1.14 3.60
C SER A 59 14.77 2.17 3.11
N SER A 60 15.22 3.37 2.75
CA SER A 60 14.35 4.44 2.25
C SER A 60 13.63 4.03 0.97
N PHE A 61 12.35 4.42 0.85
CA PHE A 61 11.44 3.97 -0.20
C PHE A 61 10.39 5.04 -0.55
N SER A 62 9.74 4.85 -1.69
CA SER A 62 8.53 5.59 -2.06
C SER A 62 7.30 4.80 -1.61
N ALA A 63 6.49 5.41 -0.74
CA ALA A 63 5.27 4.80 -0.24
C ALA A 63 4.15 4.91 -1.28
N ALA A 64 3.37 3.86 -1.43
CA ALA A 64 2.20 3.81 -2.30
C ALA A 64 0.91 3.85 -1.47
N SER A 65 -0.13 4.50 -2.01
CA SER A 65 -1.46 4.52 -1.39
C SER A 65 -2.07 3.12 -1.32
N GLY A 66 -2.78 2.84 -0.23
CA GLY A 66 -3.45 1.57 0.01
C GLY A 66 -2.57 0.50 0.67
N LEU A 67 -1.26 0.75 0.87
CA LEU A 67 -0.34 -0.22 1.45
C LEU A 67 -0.12 -0.03 2.95
N VAL A 68 0.20 -1.13 3.59
CA VAL A 68 0.71 -1.21 4.96
C VAL A 68 2.19 -1.56 4.91
N TYR A 69 3.02 -0.75 5.57
CA TYR A 69 4.46 -0.93 5.64
C TYR A 69 4.90 -1.38 7.03
N PHE A 70 5.55 -2.54 7.08
CA PHE A 70 6.32 -2.99 8.23
C PHE A 70 7.74 -2.46 8.08
N VAL A 71 8.08 -1.41 8.84
CA VAL A 71 9.35 -0.69 8.72
C VAL A 71 10.31 -1.15 9.81
N ASN A 72 11.53 -1.54 9.40
CA ASN A 72 12.62 -1.87 10.31
C ASN A 72 13.76 -0.85 10.14
N THR A 73 13.96 0.00 11.14
CA THR A 73 15.03 1.00 11.17
C THR A 73 16.28 0.54 11.94
N GLY A 74 16.37 -0.76 12.30
CA GLY A 74 17.51 -1.29 13.05
C GLY A 74 18.88 -1.09 12.38
N GLY A 75 18.92 -0.96 11.05
CA GLY A 75 20.12 -0.65 10.27
C GLY A 75 20.44 0.84 10.09
N GLY A 76 19.58 1.72 10.59
CA GLY A 76 19.69 3.19 10.45
C GLY A 76 18.36 3.86 10.10
N GLN A 77 18.39 5.19 10.03
CA GLN A 77 17.22 6.00 9.69
C GLN A 77 16.65 5.62 8.32
N VAL A 78 15.33 5.49 8.23
CA VAL A 78 14.58 5.20 7.00
C VAL A 78 13.72 6.39 6.64
N THR A 79 13.67 6.74 5.35
CA THR A 79 12.76 7.77 4.83
C THR A 79 11.69 7.12 3.95
N ALA A 80 10.43 7.29 4.33
CA ALA A 80 9.26 6.95 3.51
C ALA A 80 8.79 8.21 2.77
N THR A 81 8.92 8.25 1.45
CA THR A 81 8.47 9.37 0.62
C THR A 81 7.02 9.17 0.21
N LEU A 82 6.13 10.07 0.64
CA LEU A 82 4.71 10.02 0.31
C LEU A 82 4.45 10.33 -1.18
N PRO A 83 3.31 9.88 -1.75
CA PRO A 83 2.90 10.24 -3.09
C PRO A 83 2.80 11.76 -3.27
N ALA A 84 3.33 12.28 -4.39
CA ALA A 84 3.26 13.72 -4.73
C ALA A 84 1.84 14.15 -5.16
N SER A 85 1.06 13.23 -5.72
CA SER A 85 -0.30 13.47 -6.21
C SER A 85 -1.25 12.39 -5.71
N PRO A 86 -1.53 12.35 -4.39
CA PRO A 86 -2.46 11.38 -3.81
C PRO A 86 -3.91 11.75 -4.13
N ASP A 87 -4.76 10.75 -4.28
CA ASP A 87 -6.20 10.92 -4.35
C ASP A 87 -6.79 11.25 -2.98
N LEU A 88 -7.92 11.97 -2.96
CA LEU A 88 -8.66 12.23 -1.72
C LEU A 88 -9.07 10.90 -1.07
N GLY A 89 -8.75 10.74 0.22
CA GLY A 89 -9.00 9.51 0.97
C GLY A 89 -7.91 8.44 0.80
N ALA A 90 -6.84 8.70 0.03
CA ALA A 90 -5.69 7.79 -0.02
C ALA A 90 -5.13 7.53 1.37
N THR A 91 -4.86 6.27 1.71
CA THR A 91 -4.35 5.86 3.02
C THR A 91 -3.02 5.15 2.92
N ILE A 92 -2.17 5.33 3.91
CA ILE A 92 -0.89 4.61 4.06
C ILE A 92 -0.69 4.34 5.55
N THR A 93 -0.32 3.09 5.90
CA THR A 93 -0.10 2.69 7.29
C THR A 93 1.34 2.26 7.50
N PHE A 94 1.91 2.61 8.66
CA PHE A 94 3.27 2.26 9.05
C PHE A 94 3.28 1.56 10.40
N TYR A 95 4.10 0.52 10.52
CA TYR A 95 4.36 -0.21 11.76
C TYR A 95 5.88 -0.29 12.00
N ASP A 96 6.31 0.06 13.19
CA ASP A 96 7.68 -0.20 13.66
C ASP A 96 7.82 -1.66 14.08
N ILE A 97 8.22 -2.54 13.15
CA ILE A 97 8.40 -3.96 13.48
C ILE A 97 9.70 -4.27 14.21
N GLY A 98 10.70 -3.38 14.06
CA GLY A 98 12.01 -3.51 14.73
C GLY A 98 12.02 -2.93 16.14
N LYS A 99 10.99 -2.18 16.53
CA LYS A 99 10.97 -1.37 17.76
C LYS A 99 12.19 -0.48 17.90
N THR A 100 12.55 0.21 16.82
CA THR A 100 13.78 0.98 16.72
C THR A 100 13.58 2.41 16.26
N PHE A 101 12.33 2.90 16.14
CA PHE A 101 12.07 4.29 15.72
C PHE A 101 12.56 5.32 16.72
N ASP A 102 12.69 4.97 18.01
CA ASP A 102 13.28 5.83 19.05
C ASP A 102 14.79 6.04 18.85
N SER A 103 15.48 5.01 18.38
CA SER A 103 16.94 5.02 18.17
C SER A 103 17.31 5.48 16.77
N ASN A 104 16.56 5.04 15.76
CA ASN A 104 16.73 5.37 14.35
C ASN A 104 15.37 5.76 13.78
N ASN A 105 15.10 7.05 13.67
CA ASN A 105 13.78 7.55 13.34
C ASN A 105 13.29 7.10 11.95
N LEU A 106 11.96 6.89 11.82
CA LEU A 106 11.31 6.93 10.54
C LEU A 106 11.02 8.40 10.17
N ILE A 107 11.49 8.83 9.01
CA ILE A 107 11.14 10.12 8.42
C ILE A 107 10.06 9.90 7.36
N VAL A 108 8.89 10.49 7.54
CA VAL A 108 7.86 10.53 6.51
C VAL A 108 8.02 11.82 5.72
N SER A 109 8.57 11.71 4.52
CA SER A 109 8.77 12.83 3.61
C SER A 109 7.45 13.22 2.96
N ARG A 110 7.05 14.46 3.14
CA ARG A 110 5.77 15.01 2.68
C ARG A 110 5.63 15.10 1.15
N ASN A 111 6.75 15.11 0.42
CA ASN A 111 6.81 15.17 -1.04
C ASN A 111 5.88 16.24 -1.65
N GLY A 112 5.96 17.47 -1.13
CA GLY A 112 5.19 18.63 -1.64
C GLY A 112 3.80 18.81 -1.03
N ARG A 113 3.24 17.84 -0.29
CA ARG A 113 1.93 17.96 0.38
C ARG A 113 2.12 18.20 1.88
N PRO A 114 1.29 19.02 2.54
CA PRO A 114 1.37 19.18 3.99
C PRO A 114 1.14 17.87 4.73
N ILE A 115 1.72 17.74 5.93
CA ILE A 115 1.37 16.70 6.91
C ILE A 115 0.82 17.43 8.14
N GLN A 116 -0.37 17.08 8.59
CA GLN A 116 -1.11 17.74 9.69
C GLN A 116 -1.34 19.25 9.47
N GLY A 117 -1.29 19.70 8.22
CA GLY A 117 -1.36 21.11 7.85
C GLY A 117 -0.01 21.83 7.77
N ASP A 118 1.07 21.16 8.21
CA ASP A 118 2.42 21.73 8.24
C ASP A 118 3.23 21.40 6.99
N ASN A 119 4.02 22.35 6.53
CA ASN A 119 4.95 22.16 5.42
C ASN A 119 6.30 21.56 5.87
N ALA A 120 6.25 20.61 6.80
CA ALA A 120 7.39 19.88 7.33
C ALA A 120 7.24 18.36 7.14
N ASN A 121 8.35 17.64 7.09
CA ASN A 121 8.34 16.19 7.16
C ASN A 121 7.96 15.74 8.58
N LEU A 122 7.31 14.59 8.69
CA LEU A 122 7.00 14.00 9.98
C LEU A 122 8.16 13.11 10.42
N THR A 123 8.71 13.38 11.60
CA THR A 123 9.68 12.51 12.27
C THR A 123 8.94 11.64 13.28
N VAL A 124 9.04 10.32 13.12
CA VAL A 124 8.48 9.34 14.04
C VAL A 124 9.64 8.74 14.85
N ASN A 125 9.63 9.00 16.15
CA ASN A 125 10.69 8.65 17.09
C ASN A 125 10.17 7.90 18.33
N THR A 126 9.09 7.17 18.18
CA THR A 126 8.48 6.40 19.26
C THR A 126 8.64 4.92 19.00
N GLU A 127 9.24 4.18 19.94
CA GLU A 127 9.39 2.72 19.88
C GLU A 127 8.02 2.05 19.70
N GLY A 128 7.94 1.11 18.77
CA GLY A 128 6.73 0.33 18.49
C GLY A 128 5.57 1.15 17.91
N ALA A 129 5.83 2.33 17.36
CA ALA A 129 4.80 3.17 16.77
C ALA A 129 4.04 2.46 15.66
N ALA A 130 2.71 2.63 15.66
CA ALA A 130 1.81 2.21 14.59
C ALA A 130 0.83 3.35 14.29
N PHE A 131 0.74 3.77 13.05
CA PHE A 131 -0.13 4.88 12.67
C PHE A 131 -0.48 4.84 11.19
N SER A 132 -1.59 5.46 10.85
CA SER A 132 -2.05 5.63 9.48
C SER A 132 -2.13 7.10 9.11
N LEU A 133 -1.83 7.39 7.85
CA LEU A 133 -2.05 8.68 7.22
C LEU A 133 -3.19 8.56 6.22
N CYS A 134 -4.09 9.55 6.20
CA CYS A 134 -5.13 9.70 5.20
C CYS A 134 -5.00 11.07 4.54
N TYR A 135 -5.03 11.12 3.21
CA TYR A 135 -4.97 12.37 2.49
C TYR A 135 -6.33 13.08 2.46
N SER A 136 -6.38 14.26 3.06
CA SER A 136 -7.60 15.07 3.23
C SER A 136 -7.72 16.25 2.23
N GLY A 137 -6.89 16.27 1.21
CA GLY A 137 -6.85 17.31 0.20
C GLY A 137 -5.66 18.26 0.34
N SER A 138 -5.55 19.22 -0.61
CA SER A 138 -4.35 20.08 -0.73
C SER A 138 -4.14 21.05 0.42
N THR A 139 -5.22 21.48 1.09
CA THR A 139 -5.16 22.49 2.17
C THR A 139 -4.55 21.93 3.45
N TYR A 140 -5.00 20.74 3.88
CA TYR A 140 -4.57 20.14 5.15
C TYR A 140 -3.61 18.94 4.95
N GLY A 141 -3.52 18.44 3.72
CA GLY A 141 -2.61 17.38 3.34
C GLY A 141 -2.92 16.03 3.98
N TRP A 142 -1.88 15.36 4.40
CA TRP A 142 -1.95 14.06 5.08
C TRP A 142 -2.30 14.24 6.56
N ARG A 143 -3.31 13.54 7.01
CA ARG A 143 -3.76 13.58 8.42
C ARG A 143 -3.46 12.26 9.10
N ILE A 144 -2.87 12.31 10.29
CA ILE A 144 -2.69 11.13 11.13
C ILE A 144 -4.06 10.75 11.72
N PHE A 145 -4.42 9.49 11.61
CA PHE A 145 -5.56 8.92 12.31
C PHE A 145 -5.14 7.60 12.95
N SER A 146 -5.70 7.30 14.12
CA SER A 146 -5.53 6.00 14.77
C SER A 146 -6.62 5.06 14.28
N ILE A 147 -6.26 3.82 14.01
CA ILE A 147 -7.22 2.75 13.81
C ILE A 147 -7.55 2.14 15.17
#